data_1d329ab71e69a4d46a46cc3e2b7b33d5
#
_entry.id   1d329ab71e69a4d46a46cc3e2b7b33d5
#
_cell.length_a   1.000
_cell.length_b   1.000
_cell.length_c   1.000
_cell.angle_alpha   90.00
_cell.angle_beta   90.00
_cell.angle_gamma   90.00
#
_symmetry.space_group_name_H-M   'P 1'
#
loop_
_entity.id
_entity.type
_entity.pdbx_description
1 polymer ?
#
loop_
_entity_poly.entity_id
_entity_poly.type
_entity_poly.pdbx_seq_one_letter_code
_entity_poly.pdbx_strand_id
1 'polypeptide(L)'
;GMSCGTHANSDKVLKSMRIVFADGTVLDTGDADSRNAFKQSHPEIIKGIEDIRDRVLADDELVKRIKHKYAIKNVTGLNIYPFVEHTDPFDIITHLMVGSEGTLGFASEFTMTTGHLYPYSSSAMLYFKDMREACECVVALKNSPVECAELLDKKSLASVNDTTGDNLTAILVRTSADTKEQLAANVAAMEKVLEGFNLYVQPKFTSDPEENAKYWAIRSGVFPVVAGTRPLGTTVIIEDIAFHIEDLPDATCDLAQMLQDHGYDDSCIYGHALEGNYHFIIAQSFKTEADVKQYRDLMSEITKLVVDKYDGSLKAEHGTGRNMAPFVEKEWGPKAFAVMKEVKHLLDPQNILNPGVIFNDDPDCFVKSFKPLPLTNEHIDKCMECGFCEVNCLSCGFTMSSRQRIVVQREIARLKATGEDDARLKRLQKQYVYYGNMTCAADGLCSTSCPMKINTGDLTHDLRNAAIKPNSFTHKVGDFCADNVPAIRSGIKLALLSLIHISEP
;
A
#
# COMPACT_ATOMS: atom_id res chain seq x y z
N GLY A 1 0.46 4.60 -9.53
CA GLY A 1 -0.47 5.67 -9.29
C GLY A 1 -1.69 5.68 -10.20
N MET A 2 -2.72 6.38 -9.78
CA MET A 2 -4.05 6.39 -10.44
C MET A 2 -4.04 6.91 -11.87
N SER A 3 -3.14 7.83 -12.23
CA SER A 3 -3.17 8.52 -13.53
C SER A 3 -1.90 8.35 -14.35
N CYS A 4 -0.99 7.48 -13.94
CA CYS A 4 0.30 7.37 -14.65
C CYS A 4 0.39 6.15 -15.59
N GLY A 5 -0.48 5.18 -15.44
CA GLY A 5 -0.50 3.99 -16.29
C GLY A 5 0.86 3.32 -16.43
N THR A 6 1.07 2.70 -17.59
CA THR A 6 2.36 2.12 -17.97
C THR A 6 3.31 3.14 -18.63
N HIS A 7 2.80 4.33 -19.03
CA HIS A 7 3.55 5.35 -19.79
C HIS A 7 4.25 6.40 -18.93
N ALA A 8 3.81 6.59 -17.67
CA ALA A 8 4.36 7.58 -16.74
C ALA A 8 4.63 6.99 -15.35
N ASN A 9 4.85 5.68 -15.25
CA ASN A 9 5.22 5.00 -14.01
C ASN A 9 6.66 5.36 -13.59
N SER A 10 7.09 4.87 -12.43
CA SER A 10 8.42 5.18 -11.87
C SER A 10 9.56 4.82 -12.82
N ASP A 11 9.42 3.75 -13.58
CA ASP A 11 10.41 3.33 -14.58
C ASP A 11 10.58 4.36 -15.71
N LYS A 12 9.47 4.88 -16.24
CA LYS A 12 9.48 5.82 -17.38
C LYS A 12 9.89 7.24 -17.00
N VAL A 13 9.76 7.64 -15.76
CA VAL A 13 10.12 8.99 -15.30
C VAL A 13 11.50 9.05 -14.62
N LEU A 14 12.13 7.90 -14.35
CA LEU A 14 13.46 7.82 -13.76
C LEU A 14 14.54 8.21 -14.79
N LYS A 15 15.51 9.05 -14.40
CA LYS A 15 16.67 9.43 -15.21
C LYS A 15 17.97 8.84 -14.71
N SER A 16 18.19 8.90 -13.41
CA SER A 16 19.41 8.39 -12.78
C SER A 16 19.18 8.11 -11.30
N MET A 17 20.07 7.36 -10.71
CA MET A 17 19.98 6.91 -9.34
C MET A 17 21.37 6.78 -8.72
N ARG A 18 21.45 7.05 -7.42
CA ARG A 18 22.63 6.72 -6.62
C ARG A 18 22.35 5.44 -5.82
N ILE A 19 23.14 4.41 -6.10
CA ILE A 19 22.93 3.04 -5.62
C ILE A 19 24.10 2.63 -4.72
N VAL A 20 23.77 1.98 -3.59
CA VAL A 20 24.76 1.27 -2.75
C VAL A 20 24.52 -0.22 -2.93
N PHE A 21 25.53 -0.93 -3.44
CA PHE A 21 25.50 -2.39 -3.67
C PHE A 21 25.79 -3.19 -2.41
N ALA A 22 25.65 -4.52 -2.52
CA ALA A 22 25.83 -5.47 -1.42
C ALA A 22 27.23 -5.42 -0.78
N ASP A 23 28.27 -5.08 -1.54
CA ASP A 23 29.65 -4.94 -1.08
C ASP A 23 29.98 -3.54 -0.50
N GLY A 24 29.00 -2.63 -0.48
CA GLY A 24 29.15 -1.25 -0.03
C GLY A 24 29.62 -0.27 -1.11
N THR A 25 29.86 -0.73 -2.34
CA THR A 25 30.25 0.15 -3.46
C THR A 25 29.09 1.08 -3.81
N VAL A 26 29.40 2.35 -4.09
CA VAL A 26 28.45 3.37 -4.48
C VAL A 26 28.59 3.67 -5.97
N LEU A 27 27.48 3.64 -6.68
CA LEU A 27 27.36 4.04 -8.09
C LEU A 27 26.33 5.17 -8.20
N ASP A 28 26.75 6.32 -8.73
CA ASP A 28 25.85 7.36 -9.22
C ASP A 28 25.74 7.21 -10.75
N THR A 29 24.58 6.75 -11.21
CA THR A 29 24.36 6.52 -12.64
C THR A 29 24.17 7.79 -13.46
N GLY A 30 24.01 8.94 -12.82
CA GLY A 30 23.97 10.27 -13.44
C GLY A 30 25.35 10.95 -13.57
N ASP A 31 26.38 10.43 -12.88
CA ASP A 31 27.73 10.98 -12.87
C ASP A 31 28.70 10.16 -13.71
N ALA A 32 29.33 10.79 -14.71
CA ALA A 32 30.27 10.13 -15.63
C ALA A 32 31.51 9.59 -14.93
N ASP A 33 32.03 10.29 -13.92
CA ASP A 33 33.23 9.85 -13.19
C ASP A 33 32.92 8.64 -12.31
N SER A 34 31.74 8.63 -11.68
CA SER A 34 31.24 7.48 -10.92
C SER A 34 31.05 6.24 -11.83
N ARG A 35 30.44 6.42 -13.02
CA ARG A 35 30.29 5.33 -14.02
C ARG A 35 31.67 4.77 -14.44
N ASN A 36 32.65 5.65 -14.71
CA ASN A 36 34.00 5.23 -15.10
C ASN A 36 34.71 4.48 -13.96
N ALA A 37 34.63 4.97 -12.74
CA ALA A 37 35.19 4.32 -11.55
C ALA A 37 34.55 2.94 -11.33
N PHE A 38 33.23 2.83 -11.46
CA PHE A 38 32.50 1.56 -11.31
C PHE A 38 32.89 0.55 -12.41
N LYS A 39 33.00 1.01 -13.65
CA LYS A 39 33.44 0.15 -14.78
C LYS A 39 34.84 -0.42 -14.55
N GLN A 40 35.74 0.32 -13.89
CA GLN A 40 37.09 -0.15 -13.57
C GLN A 40 37.12 -1.12 -12.39
N SER A 41 36.30 -0.87 -11.37
CA SER A 41 36.27 -1.68 -10.15
C SER A 41 35.39 -2.92 -10.24
N HIS A 42 34.35 -2.93 -11.09
CA HIS A 42 33.37 -4.01 -11.26
C HIS A 42 33.13 -4.33 -12.75
N PRO A 43 34.19 -4.61 -13.52
CA PRO A 43 34.06 -4.93 -14.95
C PRO A 43 33.19 -6.18 -15.19
N GLU A 44 33.16 -7.12 -14.23
CA GLU A 44 32.33 -8.33 -14.27
C GLU A 44 30.85 -8.04 -14.20
N ILE A 45 30.42 -7.02 -13.44
CA ILE A 45 29.00 -6.62 -13.38
C ILE A 45 28.59 -6.00 -14.71
N ILE A 46 29.40 -5.07 -15.24
CA ILE A 46 29.10 -4.43 -16.53
C ILE A 46 29.00 -5.49 -17.64
N LYS A 47 30.01 -6.38 -17.71
CA LYS A 47 30.00 -7.45 -18.68
C LYS A 47 28.84 -8.41 -18.50
N GLY A 48 28.51 -8.77 -17.26
CA GLY A 48 27.36 -9.64 -16.95
C GLY A 48 26.04 -9.05 -17.44
N ILE A 49 25.81 -7.75 -17.23
CA ILE A 49 24.62 -7.05 -17.73
C ILE A 49 24.57 -7.05 -19.26
N GLU A 50 25.70 -6.79 -19.93
CA GLU A 50 25.81 -6.85 -21.40
C GLU A 50 25.54 -8.26 -21.93
N ASP A 51 26.14 -9.29 -21.33
CA ASP A 51 25.98 -10.69 -21.72
C ASP A 51 24.53 -11.18 -21.51
N ILE A 52 23.87 -10.77 -20.42
CA ILE A 52 22.44 -11.08 -20.18
C ILE A 52 21.58 -10.41 -21.26
N ARG A 53 21.82 -9.13 -21.53
CA ARG A 53 21.08 -8.37 -22.55
C ARG A 53 21.19 -9.04 -23.92
N ASP A 54 22.39 -9.39 -24.34
CA ASP A 54 22.62 -9.98 -25.67
C ASP A 54 21.90 -11.33 -25.81
N ARG A 55 21.88 -12.15 -24.74
CA ARG A 55 21.12 -13.42 -24.72
C ARG A 55 19.60 -13.20 -24.72
N VAL A 56 19.10 -12.20 -23.98
CA VAL A 56 17.67 -11.84 -23.99
C VAL A 56 17.25 -11.42 -25.39
N LEU A 57 18.03 -10.57 -26.06
CA LEU A 57 17.73 -10.08 -27.40
C LEU A 57 17.87 -11.14 -28.51
N ALA A 58 18.68 -12.19 -28.26
CA ALA A 58 18.82 -13.31 -29.19
C ALA A 58 17.64 -14.32 -29.11
N ASP A 59 16.79 -14.24 -28.08
CA ASP A 59 15.59 -15.08 -27.90
C ASP A 59 14.31 -14.28 -28.19
N ASP A 60 13.85 -14.34 -29.44
CA ASP A 60 12.65 -13.63 -29.89
C ASP A 60 11.38 -13.97 -29.06
N GLU A 61 11.26 -15.20 -28.59
CA GLU A 61 10.12 -15.62 -27.74
C GLU A 61 10.17 -14.93 -26.38
N LEU A 62 11.36 -14.84 -25.77
CA LEU A 62 11.56 -14.16 -24.52
C LEU A 62 11.30 -12.64 -24.65
N VAL A 63 11.79 -12.02 -25.73
CA VAL A 63 11.53 -10.61 -26.02
C VAL A 63 10.02 -10.35 -26.17
N LYS A 64 9.31 -11.19 -26.92
CA LYS A 64 7.83 -11.09 -27.04
C LYS A 64 7.15 -11.23 -25.68
N ARG A 65 7.55 -12.20 -24.88
CA ARG A 65 7.02 -12.42 -23.53
C ARG A 65 7.21 -11.20 -22.65
N ILE A 66 8.41 -10.64 -22.60
CA ILE A 66 8.74 -9.44 -21.83
C ILE A 66 7.86 -8.27 -22.27
N LYS A 67 7.77 -7.98 -23.58
CA LYS A 67 6.97 -6.89 -24.12
C LYS A 67 5.48 -7.07 -23.80
N HIS A 68 4.97 -8.28 -23.91
CA HIS A 68 3.57 -8.58 -23.61
C HIS A 68 3.23 -8.35 -22.14
N LYS A 69 4.07 -8.84 -21.21
CA LYS A 69 3.84 -8.68 -19.77
C LYS A 69 3.94 -7.23 -19.30
N TYR A 70 4.76 -6.41 -19.95
CA TYR A 70 4.85 -4.97 -19.62
C TYR A 70 3.92 -4.08 -20.46
N ALA A 71 3.06 -4.65 -21.31
CA ALA A 71 1.96 -3.92 -21.93
C ALA A 71 0.85 -3.56 -20.93
N ILE A 72 0.82 -4.22 -19.78
CA ILE A 72 -0.02 -3.91 -18.61
C ILE A 72 0.87 -3.55 -17.42
N LYS A 73 0.28 -3.03 -16.34
CA LYS A 73 1.01 -2.84 -15.08
C LYS A 73 1.51 -4.18 -14.57
N ASN A 74 2.81 -4.29 -14.33
CA ASN A 74 3.42 -5.52 -13.84
C ASN A 74 4.66 -5.23 -12.99
N VAL A 75 4.63 -5.68 -11.74
CA VAL A 75 5.76 -5.65 -10.80
C VAL A 75 5.97 -7.04 -10.15
N THR A 76 5.45 -8.09 -10.81
CA THR A 76 5.72 -9.47 -10.41
C THR A 76 7.15 -9.84 -10.83
N GLY A 77 8.00 -10.18 -9.87
CA GLY A 77 9.41 -10.46 -10.13
C GLY A 77 10.27 -9.20 -10.25
N LEU A 78 11.45 -9.33 -10.85
CA LEU A 78 12.30 -8.19 -11.17
C LEU A 78 11.89 -7.54 -12.49
N ASN A 79 12.07 -6.24 -12.59
CA ASN A 79 11.91 -5.52 -13.83
C ASN A 79 13.01 -5.89 -14.82
N ILE A 80 12.72 -6.78 -15.76
CA ILE A 80 13.66 -7.20 -16.81
C ILE A 80 13.41 -6.50 -18.15
N TYR A 81 12.45 -5.58 -18.21
CA TYR A 81 12.15 -4.77 -19.41
C TYR A 81 13.35 -3.91 -19.86
N PRO A 82 14.22 -3.41 -18.98
CA PRO A 82 15.40 -2.64 -19.35
C PRO A 82 16.34 -3.37 -20.33
N PHE A 83 16.41 -4.69 -20.32
CA PHE A 83 17.20 -5.46 -21.29
C PHE A 83 16.68 -5.37 -22.73
N VAL A 84 15.41 -5.03 -22.91
CA VAL A 84 14.77 -4.86 -24.21
C VAL A 84 14.77 -3.39 -24.63
N GLU A 85 14.72 -2.45 -23.69
CA GLU A 85 14.55 -1.03 -23.95
C GLU A 85 15.88 -0.27 -24.05
N HIS A 86 16.86 -0.61 -23.21
CA HIS A 86 18.12 0.12 -23.10
C HIS A 86 19.30 -0.62 -23.71
N THR A 87 20.34 0.16 -24.11
CA THR A 87 21.59 -0.35 -24.64
C THR A 87 22.79 -0.11 -23.71
N ASP A 88 22.77 0.99 -22.97
CA ASP A 88 23.82 1.35 -22.01
C ASP A 88 23.66 0.49 -20.73
N PRO A 89 24.70 -0.23 -20.27
CA PRO A 89 24.60 -1.07 -19.08
C PRO A 89 24.25 -0.28 -17.81
N PHE A 90 24.62 0.99 -17.70
CA PHE A 90 24.27 1.82 -16.56
C PHE A 90 22.79 2.22 -16.56
N ASP A 91 22.21 2.46 -17.74
CA ASP A 91 20.78 2.69 -17.86
C ASP A 91 20.00 1.41 -17.51
N ILE A 92 20.47 0.25 -17.97
CA ILE A 92 19.90 -1.05 -17.60
C ILE A 92 19.95 -1.23 -16.06
N ILE A 93 21.12 -1.04 -15.43
CA ILE A 93 21.25 -1.14 -13.96
C ILE A 93 20.30 -0.18 -13.25
N THR A 94 20.22 1.07 -13.70
CA THR A 94 19.32 2.09 -13.13
C THR A 94 17.87 1.60 -13.09
N HIS A 95 17.39 1.11 -14.22
CA HIS A 95 16.00 0.69 -14.38
C HIS A 95 15.69 -0.69 -13.78
N LEU A 96 16.69 -1.59 -13.64
CA LEU A 96 16.56 -2.83 -12.88
C LEU A 96 16.26 -2.60 -11.40
N MET A 97 16.70 -1.46 -10.84
CA MET A 97 16.40 -1.10 -9.43
C MET A 97 14.93 -0.76 -9.20
N VAL A 98 14.18 -0.37 -10.25
CA VAL A 98 12.75 -0.06 -10.13
C VAL A 98 11.98 -1.36 -9.87
N GLY A 99 11.24 -1.41 -8.74
CA GLY A 99 10.50 -2.59 -8.33
C GLY A 99 11.37 -3.73 -7.75
N SER A 100 12.67 -3.50 -7.51
CA SER A 100 13.58 -4.52 -6.97
C SER A 100 13.38 -4.84 -5.49
N GLU A 101 12.56 -4.09 -4.77
CA GLU A 101 12.20 -4.33 -3.37
C GLU A 101 13.42 -4.49 -2.43
N GLY A 102 14.51 -3.78 -2.73
CA GLY A 102 15.75 -3.85 -1.95
C GLY A 102 16.54 -5.15 -2.13
N THR A 103 16.25 -5.95 -3.16
CA THR A 103 16.96 -7.20 -3.42
C THR A 103 18.24 -7.04 -4.25
N LEU A 104 18.43 -5.91 -4.93
CA LEU A 104 19.56 -5.65 -5.83
C LEU A 104 20.53 -4.57 -5.29
N GLY A 105 20.05 -3.66 -4.46
CA GLY A 105 20.81 -2.55 -3.93
C GLY A 105 19.94 -1.63 -3.08
N PHE A 106 20.57 -0.62 -2.47
CA PHE A 106 19.91 0.45 -1.76
C PHE A 106 20.03 1.75 -2.55
N ALA A 107 18.90 2.29 -2.98
CA ALA A 107 18.85 3.57 -3.68
C ALA A 107 18.79 4.72 -2.69
N SER A 108 19.80 5.60 -2.68
CA SER A 108 19.88 6.74 -1.76
C SER A 108 19.38 8.05 -2.38
N GLU A 109 19.47 8.20 -3.70
CA GLU A 109 19.06 9.39 -4.43
C GLU A 109 18.44 9.02 -5.77
N PHE A 110 17.45 9.81 -6.22
CA PHE A 110 16.76 9.62 -7.48
C PHE A 110 16.67 10.95 -8.23
N THR A 111 16.99 10.94 -9.51
CA THR A 111 16.67 12.02 -10.44
C THR A 111 15.54 11.59 -11.33
N MET A 112 14.42 12.31 -11.29
CA MET A 112 13.20 11.99 -12.04
C MET A 112 12.75 13.16 -12.90
N THR A 113 12.07 12.87 -14.01
CA THR A 113 11.34 13.87 -14.77
C THR A 113 10.05 14.22 -14.06
N THR A 114 9.66 15.49 -14.14
CA THR A 114 8.33 15.94 -13.69
C THR A 114 7.31 15.77 -14.80
N GLY A 115 6.08 15.41 -14.44
CA GLY A 115 4.95 15.37 -15.35
C GLY A 115 4.34 16.76 -15.57
N HIS A 116 3.60 16.93 -16.68
CA HIS A 116 2.79 18.12 -16.92
C HIS A 116 1.60 18.15 -15.96
N LEU A 117 1.34 19.29 -15.35
CA LEU A 117 0.20 19.53 -14.49
C LEU A 117 -0.84 20.35 -15.24
N TYR A 118 -1.94 19.73 -15.62
CA TYR A 118 -3.03 20.42 -16.29
C TYR A 118 -3.80 21.34 -15.34
N PRO A 119 -4.05 22.60 -15.73
CA PRO A 119 -4.74 23.56 -14.87
C PRO A 119 -6.25 23.33 -14.76
N TYR A 120 -6.84 22.58 -15.69
CA TYR A 120 -8.27 22.30 -15.72
C TYR A 120 -8.54 20.80 -15.73
N SER A 121 -9.47 20.35 -14.90
CA SER A 121 -9.94 18.97 -14.87
C SER A 121 -11.43 18.88 -14.63
N SER A 122 -12.04 17.80 -15.07
CA SER A 122 -13.44 17.49 -14.81
C SER A 122 -13.59 16.01 -14.48
N SER A 123 -14.42 15.69 -13.48
CA SER A 123 -14.71 14.33 -13.09
C SER A 123 -16.20 14.05 -13.05
N ALA A 124 -16.57 12.79 -13.20
CA ALA A 124 -17.93 12.32 -13.05
C ALA A 124 -17.95 10.92 -12.40
N MET A 125 -19.01 10.63 -11.66
CA MET A 125 -19.29 9.28 -11.17
C MET A 125 -20.35 8.66 -12.09
N LEU A 126 -20.00 7.53 -12.70
CA LEU A 126 -20.86 6.76 -13.60
C LEU A 126 -21.40 5.55 -12.86
N TYR A 127 -22.72 5.39 -12.73
CA TYR A 127 -23.35 4.31 -11.98
C TYR A 127 -24.01 3.30 -12.91
N PHE A 128 -23.78 2.02 -12.65
CA PHE A 128 -24.31 0.89 -13.40
C PHE A 128 -24.98 -0.12 -12.49
N LYS A 129 -26.02 -0.81 -13.00
CA LYS A 129 -26.62 -1.97 -12.32
C LYS A 129 -25.81 -3.24 -12.54
N ASP A 130 -25.11 -3.33 -13.65
CA ASP A 130 -24.31 -4.47 -14.07
C ASP A 130 -22.81 -4.11 -14.05
N MET A 131 -22.03 -4.92 -13.35
CA MET A 131 -20.57 -4.71 -13.24
C MET A 131 -19.86 -5.00 -14.57
N ARG A 132 -20.36 -5.94 -15.36
CA ARG A 132 -19.83 -6.23 -16.71
C ARG A 132 -19.99 -5.02 -17.60
N GLU A 133 -21.19 -4.44 -17.65
CA GLU A 133 -21.48 -3.24 -18.45
C GLU A 133 -20.60 -2.05 -18.01
N ALA A 134 -20.34 -1.91 -16.70
CA ALA A 134 -19.41 -0.90 -16.19
C ALA A 134 -17.99 -1.09 -16.75
N CYS A 135 -17.50 -2.34 -16.78
CA CYS A 135 -16.19 -2.65 -17.35
C CYS A 135 -16.14 -2.47 -18.87
N GLU A 136 -17.19 -2.87 -19.60
CA GLU A 136 -17.32 -2.61 -21.04
C GLU A 136 -17.30 -1.12 -21.37
N CYS A 137 -17.91 -0.29 -20.52
CA CYS A 137 -17.83 1.16 -20.63
C CYS A 137 -16.39 1.68 -20.48
N VAL A 138 -15.61 1.13 -19.55
CA VAL A 138 -14.18 1.49 -19.39
C VAL A 138 -13.38 1.12 -20.64
N VAL A 139 -13.61 -0.07 -21.21
CA VAL A 139 -12.97 -0.51 -22.46
C VAL A 139 -13.28 0.48 -23.59
N ALA A 140 -14.54 0.90 -23.72
CA ALA A 140 -14.95 1.88 -24.74
C ALA A 140 -14.32 3.27 -24.52
N LEU A 141 -14.20 3.70 -23.26
CA LEU A 141 -13.58 4.98 -22.90
C LEU A 141 -12.07 5.03 -23.15
N LYS A 142 -11.37 3.89 -23.26
CA LYS A 142 -9.91 3.85 -23.52
C LYS A 142 -9.48 4.70 -24.72
N ASN A 143 -10.31 4.80 -25.74
CA ASN A 143 -10.04 5.58 -26.96
C ASN A 143 -10.57 7.02 -26.89
N SER A 144 -11.06 7.46 -25.75
CA SER A 144 -11.50 8.83 -25.48
C SER A 144 -10.43 9.60 -24.69
N PRO A 145 -10.58 10.93 -24.50
CA PRO A 145 -9.63 11.69 -23.70
C PRO A 145 -9.79 11.49 -22.19
N VAL A 146 -10.12 10.28 -21.74
CA VAL A 146 -10.15 9.91 -20.33
C VAL A 146 -8.72 9.81 -19.79
N GLU A 147 -8.47 10.43 -18.64
CA GLU A 147 -7.17 10.37 -17.95
C GLU A 147 -7.09 9.20 -16.97
N CYS A 148 -8.18 8.92 -16.27
CA CYS A 148 -8.32 7.76 -15.39
C CYS A 148 -9.78 7.32 -15.27
N ALA A 149 -9.97 6.03 -14.97
CA ALA A 149 -11.26 5.44 -14.66
C ALA A 149 -11.05 4.46 -13.47
N GLU A 150 -11.72 4.77 -12.35
CA GLU A 150 -11.61 4.02 -11.11
C GLU A 150 -12.89 3.22 -10.86
N LEU A 151 -12.78 1.91 -10.80
CA LEU A 151 -13.92 1.03 -10.48
C LEU A 151 -14.14 0.99 -8.97
N LEU A 152 -15.41 0.98 -8.58
CA LEU A 152 -15.92 0.77 -7.24
C LEU A 152 -17.09 -0.22 -7.32
N ASP A 153 -16.92 -1.43 -6.81
CA ASP A 153 -17.99 -2.41 -6.77
C ASP A 153 -19.07 -2.06 -5.73
N LYS A 154 -20.17 -2.81 -5.71
CA LYS A 154 -21.29 -2.59 -4.79
C LYS A 154 -20.89 -2.57 -3.31
N LYS A 155 -19.91 -3.37 -2.92
CA LYS A 155 -19.41 -3.43 -1.53
C LYS A 155 -18.54 -2.22 -1.20
N SER A 156 -17.74 -1.79 -2.15
CA SER A 156 -16.96 -0.55 -2.04
C SER A 156 -17.85 0.67 -1.84
N LEU A 157 -18.91 0.82 -2.64
CA LEU A 157 -19.88 1.91 -2.50
C LEU A 157 -20.63 1.86 -1.17
N ALA A 158 -21.11 0.68 -0.77
CA ALA A 158 -21.78 0.50 0.51
C ALA A 158 -20.88 0.86 1.70
N SER A 159 -19.58 0.55 1.62
CA SER A 159 -18.62 0.84 2.68
C SER A 159 -18.49 2.34 2.96
N VAL A 160 -18.60 3.17 1.95
CA VAL A 160 -18.51 4.65 2.06
C VAL A 160 -19.86 5.34 2.18
N ASN A 161 -20.95 4.58 2.41
CA ASN A 161 -22.32 5.06 2.53
C ASN A 161 -22.79 5.86 1.31
N ASP A 162 -22.43 5.45 0.10
CA ASP A 162 -23.01 6.01 -1.10
C ASP A 162 -24.52 5.70 -1.15
N THR A 163 -25.33 6.72 -1.32
CA THR A 163 -26.80 6.64 -1.24
C THR A 163 -27.48 6.75 -2.61
N THR A 164 -26.72 6.71 -3.69
CA THR A 164 -27.26 6.87 -5.06
C THR A 164 -28.23 5.74 -5.42
N GLY A 165 -27.95 4.53 -4.95
CA GLY A 165 -28.84 3.37 -5.13
C GLY A 165 -28.21 2.09 -4.60
N ASP A 166 -29.06 1.03 -4.49
CA ASP A 166 -28.62 -0.26 -3.98
C ASP A 166 -27.97 -1.12 -5.08
N ASN A 167 -26.96 -1.90 -4.71
CA ASN A 167 -26.29 -2.88 -5.57
C ASN A 167 -25.73 -2.30 -6.89
N LEU A 168 -25.26 -1.08 -6.87
CA LEU A 168 -24.63 -0.42 -8.01
C LEU A 168 -23.12 -0.70 -8.05
N THR A 169 -22.58 -0.67 -9.26
CA THR A 169 -21.13 -0.51 -9.53
C THR A 169 -20.92 0.89 -10.06
N ALA A 170 -19.85 1.55 -9.63
CA ALA A 170 -19.52 2.89 -10.12
C ALA A 170 -18.14 2.93 -10.77
N ILE A 171 -18.02 3.81 -11.76
CA ILE A 171 -16.74 4.21 -12.37
C ILE A 171 -16.56 5.71 -12.12
N LEU A 172 -15.54 6.09 -11.36
CA LEU A 172 -15.12 7.48 -11.26
C LEU A 172 -14.16 7.78 -12.41
N VAL A 173 -14.57 8.69 -13.30
CA VAL A 173 -13.76 9.11 -14.45
C VAL A 173 -13.24 10.53 -14.26
N ARG A 174 -12.06 10.81 -14.86
CA ARG A 174 -11.49 12.15 -14.94
C ARG A 174 -10.90 12.40 -16.31
N THR A 175 -11.00 13.64 -16.77
CA THR A 175 -10.25 14.20 -17.91
C THR A 175 -9.64 15.55 -17.52
N SER A 176 -8.51 15.90 -18.13
CA SER A 176 -7.78 17.13 -17.85
C SER A 176 -7.33 17.81 -19.14
N ALA A 177 -7.10 19.12 -19.10
CA ALA A 177 -6.70 19.90 -20.27
C ALA A 177 -5.96 21.20 -19.89
N ASP A 178 -5.24 21.78 -20.85
CA ASP A 178 -4.56 23.06 -20.71
C ASP A 178 -5.51 24.25 -20.82
N THR A 179 -6.65 24.08 -21.50
CA THR A 179 -7.65 25.15 -21.68
C THR A 179 -9.06 24.64 -21.34
N LYS A 180 -9.95 25.60 -21.04
CA LYS A 180 -11.37 25.28 -20.76
C LYS A 180 -12.09 24.75 -21.98
N GLU A 181 -11.75 25.26 -23.16
CA GLU A 181 -12.30 24.85 -24.46
C GLU A 181 -11.93 23.38 -24.75
N GLN A 182 -10.67 23.02 -24.54
CA GLN A 182 -10.22 21.63 -24.69
C GLN A 182 -10.88 20.71 -23.65
N LEU A 183 -11.02 21.18 -22.40
CA LEU A 183 -11.71 20.40 -21.37
C LEU A 183 -13.16 20.13 -21.76
N ALA A 184 -13.88 21.15 -22.27
CA ALA A 184 -15.25 20.98 -22.72
C ALA A 184 -15.35 20.00 -23.92
N ALA A 185 -14.40 20.05 -24.84
CA ALA A 185 -14.32 19.11 -25.98
C ALA A 185 -14.04 17.67 -25.47
N ASN A 186 -13.16 17.51 -24.49
CA ASN A 186 -12.86 16.21 -23.88
C ASN A 186 -14.12 15.62 -23.21
N VAL A 187 -14.83 16.43 -22.41
CA VAL A 187 -16.08 15.99 -21.75
C VAL A 187 -17.11 15.57 -22.79
N ALA A 188 -17.34 16.38 -23.84
CA ALA A 188 -18.30 16.04 -24.89
C ALA A 188 -17.93 14.74 -25.64
N ALA A 189 -16.64 14.49 -25.86
CA ALA A 189 -16.18 13.24 -26.46
C ALA A 189 -16.45 12.03 -25.55
N MET A 190 -16.28 12.16 -24.24
CA MET A 190 -16.60 11.11 -23.28
C MET A 190 -18.13 10.89 -23.20
N GLU A 191 -18.92 11.96 -23.10
CA GLU A 191 -20.39 11.87 -23.08
C GLU A 191 -20.94 11.13 -24.29
N LYS A 192 -20.36 11.37 -25.49
CA LYS A 192 -20.72 10.64 -26.70
C LYS A 192 -20.46 9.12 -26.60
N VAL A 193 -19.39 8.70 -25.94
CA VAL A 193 -19.15 7.27 -25.68
C VAL A 193 -20.21 6.73 -24.71
N LEU A 194 -20.57 7.50 -23.69
CA LEU A 194 -21.53 7.11 -22.67
C LEU A 194 -22.97 6.95 -23.19
N GLU A 195 -23.34 7.56 -24.33
CA GLU A 195 -24.64 7.36 -24.98
C GLU A 195 -24.91 5.89 -25.34
N GLY A 196 -23.87 5.07 -25.47
CA GLY A 196 -23.96 3.64 -25.79
C GLY A 196 -24.26 2.74 -24.58
N PHE A 197 -24.38 3.26 -23.36
CA PHE A 197 -24.45 2.49 -22.12
C PHE A 197 -25.68 2.84 -21.27
N ASN A 198 -26.18 1.88 -20.48
CA ASN A 198 -27.35 2.05 -19.61
C ASN A 198 -26.95 2.57 -18.22
N LEU A 199 -26.64 3.85 -18.14
CA LEU A 199 -26.30 4.49 -16.87
C LEU A 199 -27.53 4.57 -15.95
N TYR A 200 -27.34 4.23 -14.66
CA TYR A 200 -28.41 4.28 -13.65
C TYR A 200 -28.92 5.69 -13.41
N VAL A 201 -28.01 6.69 -13.42
CA VAL A 201 -28.31 8.12 -13.37
C VAL A 201 -27.53 8.83 -14.45
N GLN A 202 -28.05 9.96 -14.94
CA GLN A 202 -27.30 10.79 -15.92
C GLN A 202 -26.01 11.30 -15.27
N PRO A 203 -24.85 11.13 -15.91
CA PRO A 203 -23.58 11.56 -15.35
C PRO A 203 -23.51 13.10 -15.29
N LYS A 204 -22.95 13.62 -14.21
CA LYS A 204 -22.67 15.02 -14.04
C LYS A 204 -21.17 15.24 -14.04
N PHE A 205 -20.61 15.68 -15.14
CA PHE A 205 -19.24 16.14 -15.20
C PHE A 205 -19.09 17.48 -14.45
N THR A 206 -18.19 17.54 -13.49
CA THR A 206 -17.96 18.72 -12.69
C THR A 206 -16.50 19.13 -12.67
N SER A 207 -16.26 20.44 -12.79
CA SER A 207 -14.96 21.07 -12.56
C SER A 207 -14.91 21.83 -11.24
N ASP A 208 -15.99 21.76 -10.44
CA ASP A 208 -16.03 22.37 -9.12
C ASP A 208 -15.08 21.61 -8.17
N PRO A 209 -14.12 22.31 -7.52
CA PRO A 209 -13.13 21.67 -6.65
C PRO A 209 -13.74 20.93 -5.45
N GLU A 210 -14.84 21.42 -4.88
CA GLU A 210 -15.48 20.80 -3.72
C GLU A 210 -16.25 19.54 -4.11
N GLU A 211 -16.95 19.54 -5.24
CA GLU A 211 -17.62 18.36 -5.79
C GLU A 211 -16.58 17.29 -6.21
N ASN A 212 -15.53 17.69 -6.90
CA ASN A 212 -14.43 16.80 -7.23
C ASN A 212 -13.79 16.15 -6.00
N ALA A 213 -13.52 16.94 -4.95
CA ALA A 213 -12.97 16.43 -3.71
C ALA A 213 -13.88 15.37 -3.06
N LYS A 214 -15.21 15.50 -3.16
CA LYS A 214 -16.16 14.50 -2.65
C LYS A 214 -16.05 13.17 -3.42
N TYR A 215 -15.98 13.19 -4.76
CA TYR A 215 -15.80 11.95 -5.55
C TYR A 215 -14.50 11.23 -5.18
N TRP A 216 -13.41 11.98 -5.08
CA TRP A 216 -12.11 11.39 -4.71
C TRP A 216 -12.05 10.94 -3.25
N ALA A 217 -12.80 11.60 -2.34
CA ALA A 217 -12.94 11.15 -0.96
C ALA A 217 -13.68 9.81 -0.87
N ILE A 218 -14.72 9.59 -1.68
CA ILE A 218 -15.41 8.29 -1.81
C ILE A 218 -14.38 7.22 -2.19
N ARG A 219 -13.62 7.44 -3.29
CA ARG A 219 -12.62 6.48 -3.77
C ARG A 219 -11.54 6.15 -2.74
N SER A 220 -10.99 7.17 -2.08
CA SER A 220 -9.92 6.99 -1.10
C SER A 220 -10.42 6.43 0.25
N GLY A 221 -11.71 6.57 0.54
CA GLY A 221 -12.34 6.09 1.77
C GLY A 221 -12.57 4.59 1.84
N VAL A 222 -12.61 3.88 0.71
CA VAL A 222 -12.96 2.44 0.64
C VAL A 222 -12.04 1.60 1.54
N PHE A 223 -10.74 1.64 1.31
CA PHE A 223 -9.79 0.79 2.07
C PHE A 223 -9.85 1.04 3.59
N PRO A 224 -9.78 2.29 4.09
CA PRO A 224 -9.88 2.54 5.53
C PRO A 224 -11.17 2.01 6.15
N VAL A 225 -12.30 2.19 5.48
CA VAL A 225 -13.60 1.77 6.04
C VAL A 225 -13.73 0.25 6.05
N VAL A 226 -13.43 -0.43 4.95
CA VAL A 226 -13.46 -1.91 4.87
C VAL A 226 -12.53 -2.52 5.92
N ALA A 227 -11.31 -1.99 6.04
CA ALA A 227 -10.38 -2.44 7.06
C ALA A 227 -10.91 -2.25 8.49
N GLY A 228 -11.68 -1.18 8.73
CA GLY A 228 -12.23 -0.87 10.05
C GLY A 228 -13.47 -1.64 10.46
N THR A 229 -14.23 -2.10 9.50
CA THR A 229 -15.47 -2.86 9.75
C THR A 229 -15.22 -4.37 9.84
N ARG A 230 -13.98 -4.84 9.55
CA ARG A 230 -13.63 -6.25 9.59
C ARG A 230 -13.89 -6.89 10.96
N PRO A 231 -14.16 -8.20 11.02
CA PRO A 231 -14.24 -8.94 12.26
C PRO A 231 -12.93 -8.84 13.07
N LEU A 232 -13.02 -8.70 14.39
CA LEU A 232 -11.86 -8.62 15.27
C LEU A 232 -11.03 -9.90 15.24
N GLY A 233 -9.72 -9.77 15.19
CA GLY A 233 -8.79 -10.89 15.12
C GLY A 233 -8.59 -11.45 13.71
N THR A 234 -9.12 -10.78 12.67
CA THR A 234 -8.79 -11.03 11.26
C THR A 234 -7.76 -10.03 10.75
N THR A 235 -7.03 -10.44 9.71
CA THR A 235 -6.10 -9.60 8.97
C THR A 235 -6.78 -9.08 7.70
N VAL A 236 -6.60 -7.82 7.39
CA VAL A 236 -6.95 -7.27 6.08
C VAL A 236 -5.85 -7.63 5.10
N ILE A 237 -6.24 -8.28 4.01
CA ILE A 237 -5.37 -8.56 2.88
C ILE A 237 -5.90 -7.76 1.71
N ILE A 238 -5.01 -7.00 1.10
CA ILE A 238 -5.24 -6.32 -0.17
C ILE A 238 -4.34 -6.94 -1.21
N GLU A 239 -4.93 -7.54 -2.22
CA GLU A 239 -4.23 -8.05 -3.39
C GLU A 239 -4.35 -7.07 -4.54
N ASP A 240 -3.45 -7.22 -5.52
CA ASP A 240 -3.21 -6.24 -6.56
C ASP A 240 -2.88 -6.99 -7.85
N ILE A 241 -3.83 -7.08 -8.75
CA ILE A 241 -3.72 -7.84 -10.00
C ILE A 241 -4.00 -6.94 -11.19
N ALA A 242 -3.49 -7.32 -12.37
CA ALA A 242 -3.82 -6.64 -13.61
C ALA A 242 -4.13 -7.60 -14.75
N PHE A 243 -5.03 -7.15 -15.61
CA PHE A 243 -5.46 -7.82 -16.83
C PHE A 243 -5.25 -6.90 -18.04
N HIS A 244 -5.20 -7.47 -19.22
CA HIS A 244 -5.37 -6.67 -20.44
C HIS A 244 -6.77 -6.05 -20.42
N ILE A 245 -6.90 -4.81 -20.84
CA ILE A 245 -8.15 -4.06 -20.66
C ILE A 245 -9.31 -4.70 -21.43
N GLU A 246 -9.02 -5.40 -22.51
CA GLU A 246 -9.99 -6.12 -23.31
C GLU A 246 -10.65 -7.29 -22.56
N ASP A 247 -9.92 -7.89 -21.62
CA ASP A 247 -10.39 -9.01 -20.79
C ASP A 247 -11.15 -8.53 -19.54
N LEU A 248 -11.13 -7.23 -19.26
CA LEU A 248 -11.62 -6.65 -18.01
C LEU A 248 -13.06 -7.04 -17.67
N PRO A 249 -14.04 -7.03 -18.61
CA PRO A 249 -15.43 -7.40 -18.31
C PRO A 249 -15.57 -8.83 -17.79
N ASP A 250 -14.90 -9.79 -18.43
CA ASP A 250 -14.93 -11.19 -18.04
C ASP A 250 -14.11 -11.44 -16.76
N ALA A 251 -12.89 -10.91 -16.71
CA ALA A 251 -11.99 -11.12 -15.59
C ALA A 251 -12.54 -10.57 -14.27
N THR A 252 -13.25 -9.42 -14.32
CA THR A 252 -13.86 -8.83 -13.13
C THR A 252 -15.01 -9.69 -12.60
N CYS A 253 -15.86 -10.19 -13.49
CA CYS A 253 -16.95 -11.07 -13.11
C CYS A 253 -16.46 -12.41 -12.54
N ASP A 254 -15.45 -13.01 -13.16
CA ASP A 254 -14.83 -14.25 -12.68
C ASP A 254 -14.16 -14.06 -11.30
N LEU A 255 -13.46 -12.95 -11.10
CA LEU A 255 -12.85 -12.63 -9.81
C LEU A 255 -13.90 -12.46 -8.72
N ALA A 256 -14.98 -11.73 -9.02
CA ALA A 256 -16.07 -11.52 -8.07
C ALA A 256 -16.75 -12.84 -7.68
N GLN A 257 -17.00 -13.73 -8.64
CA GLN A 257 -17.59 -15.04 -8.39
C GLN A 257 -16.64 -15.92 -7.58
N MET A 258 -15.35 -15.95 -7.93
CA MET A 258 -14.33 -16.73 -7.21
C MET A 258 -14.23 -16.33 -5.74
N LEU A 259 -14.25 -15.04 -5.43
CA LEU A 259 -14.23 -14.55 -4.05
C LEU A 259 -15.46 -15.04 -3.26
N GLN A 260 -16.65 -15.04 -3.87
CA GLN A 260 -17.87 -15.58 -3.27
C GLN A 260 -17.79 -17.11 -3.06
N ASP A 261 -17.33 -17.86 -4.06
CA ASP A 261 -17.21 -19.33 -4.00
C ASP A 261 -16.26 -19.78 -2.89
N HIS A 262 -15.26 -18.94 -2.55
CA HIS A 262 -14.35 -19.16 -1.42
C HIS A 262 -14.85 -18.59 -0.08
N GLY A 263 -16.09 -18.07 -0.02
CA GLY A 263 -16.70 -17.58 1.22
C GLY A 263 -16.26 -16.19 1.66
N TYR A 264 -15.76 -15.36 0.74
CA TYR A 264 -15.41 -13.97 1.00
C TYR A 264 -16.51 -13.01 0.54
N ASP A 265 -17.72 -13.23 1.07
CA ASP A 265 -18.93 -12.46 0.69
C ASP A 265 -18.79 -10.95 0.96
N ASP A 266 -17.97 -10.56 1.93
CA ASP A 266 -17.68 -9.16 2.29
C ASP A 266 -16.46 -8.57 1.58
N SER A 267 -15.89 -9.29 0.58
CA SER A 267 -14.80 -8.77 -0.23
C SER A 267 -15.23 -7.57 -1.07
N CYS A 268 -14.28 -6.68 -1.33
CA CYS A 268 -14.47 -5.51 -2.20
C CYS A 268 -13.50 -5.58 -3.38
N ILE A 269 -13.98 -5.21 -4.57
CA ILE A 269 -13.16 -5.03 -5.77
C ILE A 269 -13.21 -3.55 -6.16
N TYR A 270 -12.05 -2.92 -6.25
CA TYR A 270 -11.93 -1.54 -6.69
C TYR A 270 -10.55 -1.33 -7.33
N GLY A 271 -10.37 -0.26 -8.11
CA GLY A 271 -9.05 0.03 -8.65
C GLY A 271 -9.05 0.77 -9.97
N HIS A 272 -7.89 0.77 -10.59
CA HIS A 272 -7.55 1.54 -11.77
C HIS A 272 -8.01 0.82 -13.04
N ALA A 273 -9.33 0.82 -13.28
CA ALA A 273 -9.95 0.04 -14.35
C ALA A 273 -9.41 0.39 -15.75
N LEU A 274 -9.09 1.68 -16.02
CA LEU A 274 -8.50 2.09 -17.30
C LEU A 274 -7.17 1.38 -17.60
N GLU A 275 -6.45 1.00 -16.54
CA GLU A 275 -5.16 0.29 -16.61
C GLU A 275 -5.31 -1.24 -16.42
N GLY A 276 -6.54 -1.74 -16.39
CA GLY A 276 -6.81 -3.16 -16.12
C GLY A 276 -6.41 -3.62 -14.72
N ASN A 277 -6.05 -2.70 -13.82
CA ASN A 277 -5.51 -3.00 -12.49
C ASN A 277 -6.58 -2.92 -11.41
N TYR A 278 -6.76 -4.02 -10.68
CA TYR A 278 -7.68 -4.10 -9.57
C TYR A 278 -7.01 -4.47 -8.27
N HIS A 279 -7.54 -3.87 -7.21
CA HIS A 279 -7.33 -4.31 -5.84
C HIS A 279 -8.58 -5.05 -5.37
N PHE A 280 -8.39 -6.17 -4.70
CA PHE A 280 -9.46 -6.77 -3.93
C PHE A 280 -9.06 -6.90 -2.47
N ILE A 281 -10.02 -6.67 -1.59
CA ILE A 281 -9.81 -6.70 -0.15
C ILE A 281 -10.59 -7.87 0.43
N ILE A 282 -9.90 -8.68 1.24
CA ILE A 282 -10.51 -9.75 2.04
C ILE A 282 -10.14 -9.59 3.51
N ALA A 283 -11.02 -10.04 4.39
CA ALA A 283 -10.75 -10.16 5.83
C ALA A 283 -10.48 -11.63 6.16
N GLN A 284 -9.22 -11.99 6.45
CA GLN A 284 -8.78 -13.36 6.64
C GLN A 284 -8.40 -13.65 8.09
N SER A 285 -8.94 -14.74 8.64
CA SER A 285 -8.45 -15.37 9.86
C SER A 285 -7.31 -16.34 9.53
N PHE A 286 -6.34 -16.45 10.45
CA PHE A 286 -5.28 -17.46 10.39
C PHE A 286 -5.17 -18.23 11.71
N LYS A 287 -6.29 -18.38 12.41
CA LYS A 287 -6.31 -19.03 13.74
C LYS A 287 -6.32 -20.55 13.67
N THR A 288 -6.87 -21.10 12.59
CA THR A 288 -7.04 -22.53 12.40
C THR A 288 -6.39 -23.01 11.09
N GLU A 289 -6.09 -24.30 11.00
CA GLU A 289 -5.61 -24.89 9.74
C GLU A 289 -6.63 -24.75 8.61
N ALA A 290 -7.92 -24.75 8.92
CA ALA A 290 -8.98 -24.54 7.94
C ALA A 290 -8.92 -23.12 7.35
N ASP A 291 -8.67 -22.11 8.18
CA ASP A 291 -8.50 -20.72 7.74
C ASP A 291 -7.29 -20.59 6.78
N VAL A 292 -6.16 -21.23 7.15
CA VAL A 292 -4.95 -21.24 6.32
C VAL A 292 -5.20 -21.95 5.00
N LYS A 293 -5.92 -23.06 5.03
CA LYS A 293 -6.31 -23.80 3.84
C LYS A 293 -7.21 -22.97 2.92
N GLN A 294 -8.21 -22.30 3.45
CA GLN A 294 -9.12 -21.42 2.69
C GLN A 294 -8.32 -20.36 1.92
N TYR A 295 -7.40 -19.69 2.58
CA TYR A 295 -6.53 -18.68 1.95
C TYR A 295 -5.60 -19.28 0.90
N ARG A 296 -4.99 -20.44 1.18
CA ARG A 296 -4.15 -21.18 0.22
C ARG A 296 -4.92 -21.53 -1.05
N ASP A 297 -6.13 -22.08 -0.89
CA ASP A 297 -6.97 -22.48 -2.01
C ASP A 297 -7.35 -21.27 -2.87
N LEU A 298 -7.79 -20.17 -2.24
CA LEU A 298 -8.09 -18.92 -2.93
C LEU A 298 -6.88 -18.42 -3.75
N MET A 299 -5.70 -18.32 -3.13
CA MET A 299 -4.51 -17.81 -3.82
C MET A 299 -4.06 -18.71 -4.98
N SER A 300 -4.23 -20.03 -4.83
CA SER A 300 -3.97 -20.97 -5.90
C SER A 300 -4.92 -20.77 -7.09
N GLU A 301 -6.21 -20.53 -6.83
CA GLU A 301 -7.20 -20.32 -7.89
C GLU A 301 -7.07 -18.93 -8.53
N ILE A 302 -6.79 -17.89 -7.75
CA ILE A 302 -6.47 -16.56 -8.30
C ILE A 302 -5.26 -16.64 -9.23
N THR A 303 -4.21 -17.39 -8.83
CA THR A 303 -3.04 -17.56 -9.68
C THR A 303 -3.41 -18.23 -11.03
N LYS A 304 -4.29 -19.23 -11.01
CA LYS A 304 -4.79 -19.87 -12.24
C LYS A 304 -5.64 -18.91 -13.08
N LEU A 305 -6.53 -18.15 -12.43
CA LEU A 305 -7.36 -17.17 -13.11
C LEU A 305 -6.51 -16.12 -13.82
N VAL A 306 -5.58 -15.51 -13.07
CA VAL A 306 -4.77 -14.39 -13.59
C VAL A 306 -3.77 -14.89 -14.63
N VAL A 307 -3.05 -15.98 -14.36
CA VAL A 307 -1.94 -16.42 -15.22
C VAL A 307 -2.43 -17.36 -16.33
N ASP A 308 -3.18 -18.43 -16.00
CA ASP A 308 -3.48 -19.48 -16.96
C ASP A 308 -4.65 -19.08 -17.87
N LYS A 309 -5.63 -18.30 -17.37
CA LYS A 309 -6.81 -17.91 -18.16
C LYS A 309 -6.61 -16.59 -18.91
N TYR A 310 -6.07 -15.57 -18.24
CA TYR A 310 -6.00 -14.20 -18.78
C TYR A 310 -4.59 -13.71 -19.10
N ASP A 311 -3.54 -14.49 -18.81
CA ASP A 311 -2.13 -14.08 -18.96
C ASP A 311 -1.82 -12.69 -18.36
N GLY A 312 -2.51 -12.35 -17.28
CA GLY A 312 -2.41 -11.10 -16.55
C GLY A 312 -1.21 -11.03 -15.62
N SER A 313 -1.18 -10.07 -14.72
CA SER A 313 -0.13 -9.88 -13.71
C SER A 313 -0.66 -10.13 -12.31
N LEU A 314 0.07 -10.92 -11.51
CA LEU A 314 -0.26 -11.21 -10.11
C LEU A 314 0.06 -10.05 -9.18
N LYS A 315 0.91 -9.10 -9.61
CA LYS A 315 1.19 -7.84 -8.92
C LYS A 315 1.33 -6.71 -9.94
N ALA A 316 0.38 -5.79 -9.90
CA ALA A 316 0.35 -4.65 -10.81
C ALA A 316 1.26 -3.51 -10.33
N GLU A 317 1.20 -3.15 -9.02
CA GLU A 317 1.92 -2.01 -8.45
C GLU A 317 2.41 -2.20 -7.00
N HIS A 318 1.87 -3.17 -6.20
CA HIS A 318 2.22 -3.32 -4.78
C HIS A 318 3.52 -4.09 -4.53
N GLY A 319 4.15 -4.66 -5.57
CA GLY A 319 5.35 -5.48 -5.45
C GLY A 319 5.07 -6.95 -5.15
N THR A 320 6.05 -7.79 -5.42
CA THR A 320 5.98 -9.25 -5.26
C THR A 320 6.01 -9.67 -3.79
N GLY A 321 6.90 -9.05 -3.01
CA GLY A 321 7.12 -9.40 -1.61
C GLY A 321 7.51 -10.87 -1.42
N ARG A 322 7.18 -11.40 -0.24
CA ARG A 322 7.26 -12.84 0.06
C ARG A 322 6.01 -13.57 -0.38
N ASN A 323 4.87 -12.86 -0.40
CA ASN A 323 3.56 -13.43 -0.66
C ASN A 323 3.45 -14.01 -2.07
N MET A 324 3.94 -13.30 -3.08
CA MET A 324 3.87 -13.73 -4.48
C MET A 324 5.17 -14.36 -5.00
N ALA A 325 6.24 -14.39 -4.20
CA ALA A 325 7.51 -14.99 -4.61
C ALA A 325 7.40 -16.42 -5.17
N PRO A 326 6.57 -17.34 -4.60
CA PRO A 326 6.41 -18.68 -5.15
C PRO A 326 5.74 -18.74 -6.53
N PHE A 327 5.08 -17.67 -6.96
CA PHE A 327 4.29 -17.64 -8.19
C PHE A 327 4.99 -16.90 -9.35
N VAL A 328 6.16 -16.28 -9.11
CA VAL A 328 6.90 -15.52 -10.13
C VAL A 328 7.25 -16.38 -11.34
N GLU A 329 7.81 -17.57 -11.13
CA GLU A 329 8.16 -18.49 -12.23
C GLU A 329 6.91 -18.93 -13.01
N LYS A 330 5.79 -19.17 -12.33
CA LYS A 330 4.53 -19.53 -12.99
C LYS A 330 4.03 -18.40 -13.90
N GLU A 331 4.11 -17.15 -13.47
CA GLU A 331 3.67 -16.02 -14.28
C GLU A 331 4.61 -15.77 -15.48
N TRP A 332 5.90 -15.82 -15.25
CA TRP A 332 6.89 -15.39 -16.26
C TRP A 332 7.40 -16.51 -17.16
N GLY A 333 7.28 -17.75 -16.68
CA GLY A 333 7.92 -18.92 -17.30
C GLY A 333 9.41 -19.06 -16.91
N PRO A 334 9.99 -20.24 -17.12
CA PRO A 334 11.33 -20.58 -16.63
C PRO A 334 12.44 -19.71 -17.24
N LYS A 335 12.34 -19.29 -18.52
CA LYS A 335 13.37 -18.49 -19.18
C LYS A 335 13.49 -17.09 -18.56
N ALA A 336 12.38 -16.37 -18.41
CA ALA A 336 12.37 -15.03 -17.82
C ALA A 336 12.77 -15.08 -16.34
N PHE A 337 12.28 -16.08 -15.59
CA PHE A 337 12.65 -16.26 -14.19
C PHE A 337 14.14 -16.58 -14.00
N ALA A 338 14.75 -17.35 -14.91
CA ALA A 338 16.19 -17.59 -14.91
C ALA A 338 17.00 -16.30 -15.10
N VAL A 339 16.55 -15.40 -16.00
CA VAL A 339 17.18 -14.07 -16.18
C VAL A 339 17.10 -13.26 -14.89
N MET A 340 15.94 -13.24 -14.22
CA MET A 340 15.76 -12.52 -12.94
C MET A 340 16.70 -13.05 -11.86
N LYS A 341 16.83 -14.38 -11.74
CA LYS A 341 17.75 -15.03 -10.79
C LYS A 341 19.21 -14.70 -11.09
N GLU A 342 19.58 -14.65 -12.35
CA GLU A 342 20.94 -14.32 -12.79
C GLU A 342 21.28 -12.87 -12.44
N VAL A 343 20.37 -11.92 -12.67
CA VAL A 343 20.51 -10.52 -12.25
C VAL A 343 20.71 -10.42 -10.74
N LYS A 344 19.86 -11.13 -9.96
CA LYS A 344 20.02 -11.18 -8.49
C LYS A 344 21.37 -11.69 -8.08
N HIS A 345 21.83 -12.81 -8.66
CA HIS A 345 23.13 -13.40 -8.34
C HIS A 345 24.32 -12.52 -8.76
N LEU A 346 24.20 -11.82 -9.89
CA LEU A 346 25.24 -10.91 -10.38
C LEU A 346 25.45 -9.72 -9.43
N LEU A 347 24.36 -9.13 -8.91
CA LEU A 347 24.41 -7.92 -8.08
C LEU A 347 24.48 -8.22 -6.57
N ASP A 348 24.06 -9.40 -6.15
CA ASP A 348 24.11 -9.86 -4.75
C ASP A 348 24.44 -11.35 -4.67
N PRO A 349 25.68 -11.75 -4.97
CA PRO A 349 26.09 -13.17 -5.01
C PRO A 349 25.99 -13.87 -3.65
N GLN A 350 26.02 -13.12 -2.55
CA GLN A 350 25.90 -13.68 -1.19
C GLN A 350 24.45 -13.73 -0.69
N ASN A 351 23.50 -13.21 -1.46
CA ASN A 351 22.09 -13.15 -1.12
C ASN A 351 21.83 -12.51 0.26
N ILE A 352 22.52 -11.40 0.57
CA ILE A 352 22.35 -10.65 1.83
C ILE A 352 21.28 -9.57 1.74
N LEU A 353 20.96 -9.10 0.53
CA LEU A 353 19.97 -8.05 0.30
C LEU A 353 18.56 -8.65 0.24
N ASN A 354 17.78 -8.38 1.26
CA ASN A 354 16.36 -8.74 1.40
C ASN A 354 16.02 -10.20 0.99
N PRO A 355 16.67 -11.22 1.58
CA PRO A 355 16.52 -12.61 1.17
C PRO A 355 15.07 -13.12 1.37
N GLY A 356 14.58 -13.91 0.41
CA GLY A 356 13.24 -14.50 0.42
C GLY A 356 12.14 -13.56 -0.11
N VAL A 357 12.47 -12.34 -0.52
CA VAL A 357 11.61 -11.41 -1.25
C VAL A 357 11.88 -11.56 -2.74
N ILE A 358 10.85 -11.55 -3.56
CA ILE A 358 10.85 -11.86 -5.01
C ILE A 358 11.30 -13.31 -5.31
N PHE A 359 12.33 -13.77 -4.65
CA PHE A 359 12.88 -15.13 -4.81
C PHE A 359 12.78 -15.88 -3.49
N ASN A 360 12.03 -16.97 -3.47
CA ASN A 360 11.87 -17.82 -2.29
C ASN A 360 11.78 -19.28 -2.70
N ASP A 361 12.64 -20.11 -2.10
CA ASP A 361 12.68 -21.55 -2.40
C ASP A 361 11.58 -22.32 -1.66
N ASP A 362 10.91 -21.70 -0.68
CA ASP A 362 9.76 -22.30 0.02
C ASP A 362 8.47 -21.97 -0.72
N PRO A 363 7.82 -22.95 -1.38
CA PRO A 363 6.58 -22.73 -2.11
C PRO A 363 5.40 -22.35 -1.22
N ASP A 364 5.52 -22.58 0.08
CA ASP A 364 4.50 -22.30 1.10
C ASP A 364 4.81 -21.05 1.93
N CYS A 365 5.80 -20.24 1.56
CA CYS A 365 6.19 -19.08 2.36
C CYS A 365 5.05 -18.08 2.57
N PHE A 366 4.07 -18.03 1.66
CA PHE A 366 2.90 -17.15 1.73
C PHE A 366 1.83 -17.59 2.74
N VAL A 367 1.92 -18.82 3.25
CA VAL A 367 1.00 -19.41 4.25
C VAL A 367 1.73 -19.81 5.54
N LYS A 368 2.89 -19.24 5.77
CA LYS A 368 3.71 -19.49 6.98
C LYS A 368 4.07 -18.18 7.70
N SER A 369 4.45 -18.32 8.96
CA SER A 369 4.98 -17.20 9.76
C SER A 369 4.03 -15.99 9.84
N PHE A 370 2.74 -16.23 9.94
CA PHE A 370 1.74 -15.18 10.12
C PHE A 370 1.99 -14.37 11.38
N LYS A 371 1.85 -13.05 11.28
CA LYS A 371 1.90 -12.18 12.43
C LYS A 371 0.64 -12.34 13.27
N PRO A 372 0.73 -12.80 14.52
CA PRO A 372 -0.44 -12.90 15.37
C PRO A 372 -0.98 -11.51 15.71
N LEU A 373 -2.31 -11.37 15.71
CA LEU A 373 -3.03 -10.17 16.11
C LEU A 373 -3.90 -10.45 17.34
N PRO A 374 -3.28 -10.67 18.53
CA PRO A 374 -4.05 -10.92 19.73
C PRO A 374 -4.87 -9.69 20.12
N LEU A 375 -6.06 -9.91 20.63
CA LEU A 375 -6.88 -8.86 21.23
C LEU A 375 -6.21 -8.36 22.51
N THR A 376 -6.21 -7.07 22.74
CA THR A 376 -5.53 -6.41 23.86
C THR A 376 -6.43 -5.44 24.59
N ASN A 377 -7.07 -4.53 23.85
CA ASN A 377 -7.92 -3.46 24.38
C ASN A 377 -8.84 -2.96 23.28
N GLU A 378 -10.11 -2.76 23.58
CA GLU A 378 -11.16 -2.37 22.62
C GLU A 378 -10.84 -1.09 21.82
N HIS A 379 -10.13 -0.13 22.45
CA HIS A 379 -9.74 1.10 21.79
C HIS A 379 -8.76 0.91 20.63
N ILE A 380 -7.96 -0.18 20.66
CA ILE A 380 -6.85 -0.36 19.70
C ILE A 380 -6.95 -1.62 18.84
N ASP A 381 -7.87 -2.54 19.13
CA ASP A 381 -7.90 -3.87 18.48
C ASP A 381 -8.21 -3.80 16.97
N LYS A 382 -8.87 -2.72 16.52
CA LYS A 382 -9.08 -2.43 15.09
C LYS A 382 -7.85 -1.91 14.34
N CYS A 383 -6.72 -1.67 15.02
CA CYS A 383 -5.50 -1.15 14.40
C CYS A 383 -4.95 -2.11 13.34
N MET A 384 -4.64 -1.59 12.16
CA MET A 384 -3.99 -2.31 11.06
C MET A 384 -2.47 -2.04 10.96
N GLU A 385 -1.92 -1.25 11.89
CA GLU A 385 -0.49 -0.92 12.00
C GLU A 385 0.10 -0.15 10.81
N CYS A 386 -0.71 0.60 10.08
CA CYS A 386 -0.31 1.35 8.88
C CYS A 386 0.67 2.52 9.14
N GLY A 387 0.74 3.05 10.38
CA GLY A 387 1.70 4.10 10.74
C GLY A 387 1.24 5.55 10.52
N PHE A 388 0.11 5.84 9.86
CA PHE A 388 -0.33 7.21 9.58
C PHE A 388 -0.48 8.10 10.83
N CYS A 389 -0.71 7.51 11.99
CA CYS A 389 -0.81 8.23 13.25
C CYS A 389 0.55 8.73 13.79
N GLU A 390 1.67 8.25 13.28
CA GLU A 390 3.01 8.56 13.82
C GLU A 390 3.42 10.02 13.57
N VAL A 391 2.99 10.61 12.45
CA VAL A 391 3.31 12.02 12.11
C VAL A 391 2.77 13.03 13.13
N ASN A 392 1.66 12.70 13.82
CA ASN A 392 1.05 13.56 14.84
C ASN A 392 1.43 13.15 16.27
N CYS A 393 2.28 12.15 16.44
CA CYS A 393 2.66 11.68 17.76
C CYS A 393 3.86 12.45 18.29
N LEU A 394 3.68 13.23 19.37
CA LEU A 394 4.74 14.04 19.99
C LEU A 394 5.93 13.23 20.48
N SER A 395 5.75 11.96 20.82
CA SER A 395 6.84 11.07 21.27
C SER A 395 7.49 10.26 20.17
N CYS A 396 7.02 10.39 18.91
CA CYS A 396 7.63 9.71 17.77
C CYS A 396 9.10 10.16 17.58
N GLY A 397 10.00 9.21 17.43
CA GLY A 397 11.43 9.45 17.32
C GLY A 397 12.18 9.65 18.65
N PHE A 398 11.49 9.86 19.77
CA PHE A 398 12.09 9.98 21.12
C PHE A 398 11.89 8.71 21.97
N THR A 399 10.66 8.21 21.97
CA THR A 399 10.25 6.99 22.67
C THR A 399 9.34 6.18 21.76
N MET A 400 8.25 5.57 22.27
CA MET A 400 7.31 4.87 21.42
C MET A 400 6.33 5.84 20.76
N SER A 401 6.11 5.65 19.44
CA SER A 401 5.01 6.28 18.73
C SER A 401 3.65 5.65 19.09
N SER A 402 2.56 6.26 18.64
CA SER A 402 1.21 5.71 18.79
C SER A 402 1.10 4.27 18.25
N ARG A 403 1.61 4.01 17.03
CA ARG A 403 1.63 2.67 16.44
C ARG A 403 2.49 1.70 17.23
N GLN A 404 3.70 2.11 17.63
CA GLN A 404 4.61 1.25 18.41
C GLN A 404 4.02 0.87 19.76
N ARG A 405 3.26 1.75 20.44
CA ARG A 405 2.52 1.41 21.66
C ARG A 405 1.58 0.24 21.44
N ILE A 406 0.82 0.26 20.35
CA ILE A 406 -0.11 -0.82 20.02
C ILE A 406 0.64 -2.13 19.75
N VAL A 407 1.69 -2.08 18.94
CA VAL A 407 2.50 -3.27 18.59
C VAL A 407 3.09 -3.93 19.85
N VAL A 408 3.64 -3.12 20.76
CA VAL A 408 4.23 -3.66 22.01
C VAL A 408 3.15 -4.22 22.94
N GLN A 409 1.96 -3.61 23.02
CA GLN A 409 0.86 -4.19 23.82
C GLN A 409 0.38 -5.52 23.22
N ARG A 410 0.31 -5.65 21.91
CA ARG A 410 0.01 -6.93 21.25
C ARG A 410 1.06 -7.99 21.58
N GLU A 411 2.34 -7.65 21.54
CA GLU A 411 3.40 -8.59 21.92
C GLU A 411 3.32 -8.98 23.40
N ILE A 412 3.02 -8.04 24.28
CA ILE A 412 2.78 -8.34 25.71
C ILE A 412 1.58 -9.30 25.86
N ALA A 413 0.48 -9.08 25.12
CA ALA A 413 -0.68 -9.95 25.15
C ALA A 413 -0.36 -11.36 24.60
N ARG A 414 0.39 -11.45 23.52
CA ARG A 414 0.85 -12.71 22.93
C ARG A 414 1.70 -13.51 23.93
N LEU A 415 2.72 -12.89 24.51
CA LEU A 415 3.61 -13.54 25.48
C LEU A 415 2.87 -13.99 26.75
N LYS A 416 1.86 -13.23 27.19
CA LYS A 416 0.99 -13.65 28.30
C LYS A 416 0.17 -14.89 27.97
N ALA A 417 -0.33 -14.97 26.73
CA ALA A 417 -1.17 -16.08 26.29
C ALA A 417 -0.38 -17.36 26.01
N THR A 418 0.84 -17.23 25.47
CA THR A 418 1.67 -18.38 25.06
C THR A 418 2.61 -18.87 26.17
N GLY A 419 3.04 -17.99 27.06
CA GLY A 419 4.07 -18.31 28.06
C GLY A 419 5.46 -18.58 27.48
N GLU A 420 5.73 -18.20 26.24
CA GLU A 420 6.96 -18.56 25.52
C GLU A 420 8.24 -17.93 26.09
N ASP A 421 8.17 -16.70 26.62
CA ASP A 421 9.34 -15.95 27.09
C ASP A 421 8.96 -14.99 28.24
N ASP A 422 8.95 -15.51 29.44
CA ASP A 422 8.65 -14.75 30.67
C ASP A 422 9.67 -13.61 30.89
N ALA A 423 10.92 -13.79 30.54
CA ALA A 423 11.95 -12.77 30.71
C ALA A 423 11.70 -11.58 29.79
N ARG A 424 11.38 -11.83 28.55
CA ARG A 424 11.00 -10.82 27.58
C ARG A 424 9.70 -10.11 28.00
N LEU A 425 8.69 -10.86 28.44
CA LEU A 425 7.43 -10.31 28.93
C LEU A 425 7.67 -9.31 30.07
N LYS A 426 8.41 -9.69 31.12
CA LYS A 426 8.73 -8.81 32.24
C LYS A 426 9.52 -7.57 31.83
N ARG A 427 10.47 -7.72 30.89
CA ARG A 427 11.24 -6.60 30.34
C ARG A 427 10.35 -5.64 29.58
N LEU A 428 9.49 -6.12 28.67
CA LEU A 428 8.57 -5.27 27.92
C LEU A 428 7.59 -4.54 28.83
N GLN A 429 6.99 -5.23 29.79
CA GLN A 429 6.09 -4.60 30.77
C GLN A 429 6.78 -3.49 31.56
N LYS A 430 8.01 -3.73 32.03
CA LYS A 430 8.78 -2.73 32.78
C LYS A 430 9.15 -1.52 31.94
N GLN A 431 9.62 -1.75 30.71
CA GLN A 431 10.00 -0.67 29.79
C GLN A 431 8.80 0.13 29.29
N TYR A 432 7.67 -0.53 29.07
CA TYR A 432 6.46 0.11 28.59
C TYR A 432 5.94 1.20 29.55
N VAL A 433 6.17 1.07 30.84
CA VAL A 433 5.76 2.08 31.84
C VAL A 433 6.28 3.45 31.45
N TYR A 434 7.57 3.57 31.12
CA TYR A 434 8.15 4.83 30.69
C TYR A 434 7.94 5.09 29.20
N TYR A 435 8.47 4.22 28.32
CA TYR A 435 8.53 4.47 26.89
C TYR A 435 7.16 4.48 26.20
N GLY A 436 6.21 3.73 26.71
CA GLY A 436 4.84 3.66 26.16
C GLY A 436 3.86 4.56 26.89
N ASN A 437 3.76 4.39 28.22
CA ASN A 437 2.69 4.97 29.01
C ASN A 437 2.99 6.41 29.45
N MET A 438 4.13 6.65 30.12
CA MET A 438 4.45 7.99 30.67
C MET A 438 4.70 9.04 29.59
N THR A 439 5.27 8.66 28.47
CA THR A 439 5.61 9.58 27.37
C THR A 439 4.48 9.83 26.39
N CYS A 440 3.32 9.21 26.57
CA CYS A 440 2.12 9.57 25.81
C CYS A 440 1.52 10.87 26.36
N ALA A 441 1.34 11.87 25.50
CA ALA A 441 0.68 13.12 25.85
C ALA A 441 -0.83 12.95 26.12
N ALA A 442 -1.42 11.86 25.63
CA ALA A 442 -2.87 11.57 25.69
C ALA A 442 -3.74 12.69 25.11
N ASP A 443 -3.21 13.40 24.12
CA ASP A 443 -3.84 14.56 23.47
C ASP A 443 -4.85 14.19 22.36
N GLY A 444 -4.89 12.91 21.96
CA GLY A 444 -5.77 12.41 20.90
C GLY A 444 -5.35 12.77 19.46
N LEU A 445 -4.28 13.52 19.24
CA LEU A 445 -3.87 13.96 17.91
C LEU A 445 -3.55 12.79 16.96
N CYS A 446 -3.14 11.63 17.50
CA CYS A 446 -2.91 10.43 16.70
C CYS A 446 -4.19 9.93 15.97
N SER A 447 -5.38 10.21 16.51
CA SER A 447 -6.65 9.82 15.88
C SER A 447 -6.99 10.67 14.65
N THR A 448 -6.44 11.86 14.50
CA THR A 448 -6.76 12.79 13.40
C THR A 448 -6.27 12.26 12.06
N SER A 449 -5.09 11.64 12.02
CA SER A 449 -4.52 10.99 10.84
C SER A 449 -4.80 9.48 10.78
N CYS A 450 -5.42 8.91 11.81
CA CYS A 450 -5.73 7.48 11.82
C CYS A 450 -6.98 7.22 10.95
N PRO A 451 -6.89 6.34 9.91
CA PRO A 451 -8.07 5.95 9.13
C PRO A 451 -9.18 5.35 10.00
N MET A 452 -8.78 4.63 11.07
CA MET A 452 -9.69 3.97 12.01
C MET A 452 -10.10 4.87 13.18
N LYS A 453 -9.65 6.14 13.21
CA LYS A 453 -9.92 7.10 14.29
C LYS A 453 -9.48 6.60 15.69
N ILE A 454 -8.45 5.75 15.74
CA ILE A 454 -7.92 5.20 16.98
C ILE A 454 -7.15 6.28 17.74
N ASN A 455 -7.59 6.52 18.98
CA ASN A 455 -6.88 7.35 19.95
C ASN A 455 -6.10 6.47 20.90
N THR A 456 -4.77 6.43 20.79
CA THR A 456 -3.94 5.67 21.76
C THR A 456 -3.86 6.33 23.13
N GLY A 457 -4.35 7.56 23.28
CA GLY A 457 -4.54 8.23 24.56
C GLY A 457 -5.51 7.47 25.47
N ASP A 458 -6.59 6.89 24.90
CA ASP A 458 -7.59 6.14 25.65
C ASP A 458 -6.99 4.88 26.26
N LEU A 459 -6.21 4.11 25.50
CA LEU A 459 -5.40 3.00 26.01
C LEU A 459 -4.48 3.46 27.17
N THR A 460 -3.85 4.62 27.02
CA THR A 460 -2.94 5.18 28.02
C THR A 460 -3.69 5.53 29.31
N HIS A 461 -4.89 6.09 29.19
CA HIS A 461 -5.75 6.36 30.35
C HIS A 461 -6.14 5.08 31.07
N ASP A 462 -6.54 4.03 30.36
CA ASP A 462 -6.86 2.72 30.96
C ASP A 462 -5.67 2.15 31.72
N LEU A 463 -4.48 2.18 31.10
CA LEU A 463 -3.27 1.65 31.73
C LEU A 463 -2.83 2.48 32.95
N ARG A 464 -3.00 3.81 32.92
CA ARG A 464 -2.73 4.69 34.08
C ARG A 464 -3.75 4.44 35.19
N ASN A 465 -5.02 4.33 34.87
CA ASN A 465 -6.07 4.00 35.85
C ASN A 465 -5.82 2.64 36.49
N ALA A 466 -5.49 1.62 35.70
CA ALA A 466 -5.19 0.28 36.24
C ALA A 466 -3.96 0.26 37.16
N ALA A 467 -3.03 1.19 37.00
CA ALA A 467 -1.84 1.30 37.85
C ALA A 467 -2.11 2.02 39.20
N ILE A 468 -3.22 2.73 39.31
CA ILE A 468 -3.61 3.45 40.52
C ILE A 468 -4.09 2.42 41.59
N LYS A 469 -3.47 2.45 42.77
CA LYS A 469 -3.95 1.65 43.87
C LYS A 469 -5.09 2.40 44.57
N PRO A 470 -6.32 1.90 44.53
CA PRO A 470 -7.44 2.51 45.25
C PRO A 470 -7.09 2.70 46.73
N ASN A 471 -7.49 3.83 47.31
CA ASN A 471 -7.22 4.18 48.71
C ASN A 471 -5.74 4.41 49.09
N SER A 472 -4.80 4.46 48.12
CA SER A 472 -3.43 4.89 48.42
C SER A 472 -3.40 6.36 48.84
N PHE A 473 -2.38 6.77 49.58
CA PHE A 473 -2.20 8.17 50.00
C PHE A 473 -2.17 9.10 48.77
N THR A 474 -1.46 8.71 47.72
CA THR A 474 -1.40 9.48 46.48
C THR A 474 -2.75 9.61 45.77
N HIS A 475 -3.60 8.57 45.82
CA HIS A 475 -4.95 8.61 45.28
C HIS A 475 -5.82 9.64 46.03
N LYS A 476 -5.80 9.55 47.40
CA LYS A 476 -6.54 10.48 48.27
C LYS A 476 -6.11 11.94 48.10
N VAL A 477 -4.80 12.17 47.90
CA VAL A 477 -4.27 13.51 47.63
C VAL A 477 -4.73 13.98 46.23
N GLY A 478 -4.74 13.08 45.22
CA GLY A 478 -5.23 13.35 43.90
C GLY A 478 -6.71 13.74 43.90
N ASP A 479 -7.57 12.98 44.57
CA ASP A 479 -8.99 13.26 44.73
C ASP A 479 -9.22 14.60 45.42
N PHE A 480 -8.51 14.83 46.52
CA PHE A 480 -8.59 16.15 47.21
C PHE A 480 -8.20 17.29 46.27
N CYS A 481 -7.13 17.13 45.51
CA CYS A 481 -6.72 18.15 44.52
C CYS A 481 -7.76 18.34 43.41
N ALA A 482 -8.35 17.27 42.88
CA ALA A 482 -9.38 17.33 41.87
C ALA A 482 -10.64 18.03 42.37
N ASP A 483 -11.10 17.76 43.59
CA ASP A 483 -12.24 18.37 44.17
C ASP A 483 -12.04 19.86 44.52
N ASN A 484 -10.79 20.28 44.72
CA ASN A 484 -10.44 21.62 45.19
C ASN A 484 -9.62 22.43 44.16
N VAL A 485 -9.64 22.09 42.88
CA VAL A 485 -8.88 22.78 41.83
C VAL A 485 -9.01 24.28 41.82
N PRO A 486 -10.22 24.89 41.99
CA PRO A 486 -10.36 26.35 42.03
C PRO A 486 -9.61 27.01 43.19
N ALA A 487 -9.66 26.42 44.39
CA ALA A 487 -8.98 26.91 45.58
C ALA A 487 -7.44 26.77 45.44
N ILE A 488 -6.98 25.62 44.98
CA ILE A 488 -5.56 25.34 44.73
C ILE A 488 -4.99 26.32 43.68
N ARG A 489 -5.71 26.54 42.59
CA ARG A 489 -5.34 27.52 41.56
C ARG A 489 -5.21 28.94 42.11
N SER A 490 -6.14 29.33 42.97
CA SER A 490 -6.12 30.66 43.63
C SER A 490 -4.93 30.78 44.58
N GLY A 491 -4.63 29.71 45.36
CA GLY A 491 -3.47 29.65 46.25
C GLY A 491 -2.14 29.73 45.50
N ILE A 492 -2.01 29.00 44.37
CA ILE A 492 -0.83 29.03 43.51
C ILE A 492 -0.64 30.44 42.93
N LYS A 493 -1.71 31.09 42.45
CA LYS A 493 -1.62 32.45 41.94
C LYS A 493 -1.12 33.44 43.00
N LEU A 494 -1.63 33.35 44.24
CA LEU A 494 -1.19 34.16 45.37
C LEU A 494 0.28 33.91 45.69
N ALA A 495 0.70 32.64 45.73
CA ALA A 495 2.09 32.27 45.98
C ALA A 495 3.05 32.80 44.91
N LEU A 496 2.68 32.66 43.62
CA LEU A 496 3.46 33.17 42.50
C LEU A 496 3.56 34.71 42.51
N LEU A 497 2.46 35.42 42.85
CA LEU A 497 2.47 36.87 43.02
C LEU A 497 3.40 37.31 44.18
N SER A 498 3.43 36.55 45.29
CA SER A 498 4.36 36.82 46.39
C SER A 498 5.84 36.59 46.04
N LEU A 499 6.11 35.57 45.18
CA LEU A 499 7.46 35.25 44.71
C LEU A 499 8.00 36.32 43.74
N ILE A 500 7.13 36.90 42.90
CA ILE A 500 7.48 37.99 41.98
C ILE A 500 7.94 39.23 42.76
N HIS A 501 7.30 39.55 43.90
CA HIS A 501 7.71 40.65 44.76
C HIS A 501 8.99 40.39 45.59
N ILE A 502 9.45 39.14 45.69
CA ILE A 502 10.70 38.80 46.41
C ILE A 502 11.91 38.84 45.43
N SER A 503 11.67 38.72 44.11
CA SER A 503 12.74 38.64 43.10
C SER A 503 13.06 39.97 42.38
N GLU A 504 12.37 41.07 42.69
CA GLU A 504 12.80 42.38 42.22
C GLU A 504 13.70 43.07 43.27
N PRO A 505 14.97 43.46 42.92
CA PRO A 505 15.86 44.19 43.80
C PRO A 505 15.40 45.61 44.03
#